data_9ef037a3b5c7bb19ab1de1868b462d15
#
_entry.id   9ef037a3b5c7bb19ab1de1868b462d15
#
_cell.length_a   1.000
_cell.length_b   1.000
_cell.length_c   1.000
_cell.angle_alpha   90.00
_cell.angle_beta   90.00
_cell.angle_gamma   90.00
#
_symmetry.space_group_name_H-M   'P 1'
#
loop_
_entity.id
_entity.type
_entity.pdbx_description
1 polymer ?
#
loop_
_entity_poly.entity_id
_entity_poly.type
_entity_poly.pdbx_seq_one_letter_code
_entity_poly.pdbx_strand_id
1 'polypeptide(L)'
;METVQKNLISLEPVALDDGKELFGNFILPDEKVCFTFKGIRDRAVITNKRIIFIDVQGITGKRKSFFFIPFSKITAFSIETAGTLDANAELKIWASGVGGLKLNFTPKTDIFEIGQFIGQFII
;
A
#
# COMPACT_ATOMS: atom_id res chain seq x y z
N MET A 1 -13.72 10.17 -18.26
CA MET A 1 -13.44 8.91 -17.57
C MET A 1 -13.20 9.18 -16.08
N GLU A 2 -13.88 8.47 -15.25
CA GLU A 2 -13.72 8.64 -13.82
C GLU A 2 -12.46 7.93 -13.32
N THR A 3 -11.74 8.60 -12.42
CA THR A 3 -10.52 8.07 -11.85
C THR A 3 -10.80 7.62 -10.41
N VAL A 4 -10.55 6.35 -10.14
CA VAL A 4 -10.62 5.82 -8.78
C VAL A 4 -9.36 6.25 -8.06
N GLN A 5 -9.51 6.86 -6.89
CA GLN A 5 -8.38 7.27 -6.08
C GLN A 5 -8.46 6.64 -4.71
N LYS A 6 -7.33 6.17 -4.23
CA LYS A 6 -7.13 5.74 -2.86
C LYS A 6 -6.18 6.72 -2.19
N ASN A 7 -6.45 7.02 -0.94
CA ASN A 7 -5.60 7.89 -0.15
C ASN A 7 -5.51 7.33 1.26
N LEU A 8 -4.47 6.56 1.51
CA LEU A 8 -4.26 5.92 2.81
C LEU A 8 -3.34 6.81 3.64
N ILE A 9 -3.78 7.16 4.83
CA ILE A 9 -3.14 8.17 5.67
C ILE A 9 -2.53 7.53 6.91
N SER A 10 -1.34 8.02 7.28
CA SER A 10 -0.64 7.64 8.52
C SER A 10 -0.46 6.13 8.67
N LEU A 11 -0.02 5.50 7.59
CA LEU A 11 0.32 4.09 7.60
C LEU A 11 1.58 3.84 8.42
N GLU A 12 1.55 2.86 9.30
CA GLU A 12 2.70 2.45 10.09
C GLU A 12 3.15 1.05 9.68
N PRO A 13 4.46 0.80 9.65
CA PRO A 13 4.96 -0.56 9.42
C PRO A 13 4.61 -1.44 10.62
N VAL A 14 4.14 -2.64 10.32
CA VAL A 14 3.82 -3.65 11.33
C VAL A 14 4.45 -4.98 10.92
N ALA A 15 4.31 -6.00 11.77
CA ALA A 15 4.81 -7.33 11.42
C ALA A 15 4.16 -7.81 10.13
N LEU A 16 4.89 -8.58 9.32
CA LEU A 16 4.42 -9.03 8.02
C LEU A 16 3.09 -9.78 8.09
N ASP A 17 2.87 -10.53 9.16
CA ASP A 17 1.65 -11.31 9.37
C ASP A 17 0.56 -10.56 10.14
N ASP A 18 0.79 -9.32 10.51
CA ASP A 18 -0.23 -8.51 11.19
C ASP A 18 -1.40 -8.29 10.23
N GLY A 19 -2.58 -8.72 10.65
CA GLY A 19 -3.77 -8.68 9.80
C GLY A 19 -3.90 -9.83 8.83
N LYS A 20 -3.11 -10.89 9.00
CA LYS A 20 -3.13 -12.07 8.13
C LYS A 20 -4.54 -12.68 8.03
N GLU A 21 -5.33 -12.60 9.08
CA GLU A 21 -6.71 -13.08 9.06
C GLU A 21 -7.58 -12.31 8.03
N LEU A 22 -7.15 -11.12 7.63
CA LEU A 22 -7.85 -10.34 6.60
C LEU A 22 -7.41 -10.74 5.20
N PHE A 23 -6.11 -10.82 4.96
CA PHE A 23 -5.59 -10.93 3.59
C PHE A 23 -4.97 -12.29 3.25
N GLY A 24 -4.73 -13.14 4.25
CA GLY A 24 -3.98 -14.38 4.03
C GLY A 24 -4.59 -15.30 2.98
N ASN A 25 -5.92 -15.33 2.89
CA ASN A 25 -6.61 -16.18 1.91
C ASN A 25 -6.41 -15.73 0.47
N PHE A 26 -5.94 -14.51 0.24
CA PHE A 26 -5.69 -14.01 -1.11
C PHE A 26 -4.26 -14.24 -1.57
N ILE A 27 -3.36 -14.56 -0.65
CA ILE A 27 -1.95 -14.74 -1.00
C ILE A 27 -1.78 -16.04 -1.79
N LEU A 28 -1.18 -15.92 -2.96
CA LEU A 28 -0.94 -17.06 -3.85
C LEU A 28 0.21 -17.93 -3.32
N PRO A 29 0.27 -19.21 -3.74
CA PRO A 29 1.33 -20.11 -3.24
C PRO A 29 2.76 -19.61 -3.45
N ASP A 30 3.01 -18.90 -4.55
CA ASP A 30 4.33 -18.36 -4.87
C ASP A 30 4.44 -16.86 -4.58
N GLU A 31 3.45 -16.30 -3.92
CA GLU A 31 3.44 -14.89 -3.54
C GLU A 31 3.99 -14.72 -2.12
N LYS A 32 4.86 -13.74 -1.94
CA LYS A 32 5.50 -13.47 -0.67
C LYS A 32 5.16 -12.06 -0.21
N VAL A 33 4.66 -11.94 1.01
CA VAL A 33 4.43 -10.64 1.65
C VAL A 33 5.79 -10.05 2.02
N CYS A 34 6.04 -8.82 1.60
CA CYS A 34 7.31 -8.13 1.82
C CYS A 34 7.18 -6.94 2.76
N PHE A 35 6.03 -6.27 2.76
CA PHE A 35 5.73 -5.16 3.67
C PHE A 35 4.27 -5.22 4.07
N THR A 36 4.00 -4.92 5.34
CA THR A 36 2.64 -4.79 5.85
C THR A 36 2.54 -3.47 6.61
N PHE A 37 1.55 -2.66 6.24
CA PHE A 37 1.31 -1.36 6.86
C PHE A 37 -0.11 -1.29 7.38
N LYS A 38 -0.28 -0.61 8.51
CA LYS A 38 -1.57 -0.44 9.15
C LYS A 38 -1.84 1.05 9.40
N GLY A 39 -2.98 1.53 8.92
CA GLY A 39 -3.55 2.82 9.29
C GLY A 39 -4.66 2.63 10.32
N ILE A 40 -5.49 3.67 10.49
CA ILE A 40 -6.57 3.60 11.48
C ILE A 40 -7.60 2.53 11.09
N ARG A 41 -8.04 2.53 9.84
CA ARG A 41 -9.00 1.55 9.30
C ARG A 41 -8.49 0.85 8.06
N ASP A 42 -7.47 1.41 7.44
CA ASP A 42 -6.94 0.92 6.17
C ASP A 42 -5.65 0.17 6.40
N ARG A 43 -5.33 -0.71 5.47
CA ARG A 43 -4.06 -1.44 5.43
C ARG A 43 -3.54 -1.46 4.02
N ALA A 44 -2.23 -1.55 3.90
CA ALA A 44 -1.57 -1.80 2.61
C ALA A 44 -0.59 -2.94 2.80
N VAL A 45 -0.68 -3.93 1.93
CA VAL A 45 0.23 -5.08 1.93
C VAL A 45 0.95 -5.10 0.59
N ILE A 46 2.27 -5.09 0.63
CA ILE A 46 3.10 -5.12 -0.58
C ILE A 46 3.75 -6.50 -0.66
N THR A 47 3.49 -7.18 -1.75
CA THR A 47 4.06 -8.50 -2.02
C THR A 47 5.10 -8.41 -3.14
N ASN A 48 5.67 -9.54 -3.50
CA ASN A 48 6.57 -9.60 -4.65
C ASN A 48 5.84 -9.56 -6.00
N LYS A 49 4.50 -9.40 -5.99
CA LYS A 49 3.68 -9.40 -7.22
C LYS A 49 2.79 -8.17 -7.34
N ARG A 50 2.33 -7.60 -6.23
CA ARG A 50 1.27 -6.58 -6.25
C ARG A 50 1.19 -5.83 -4.94
N ILE A 51 0.37 -4.78 -4.96
CA ILE A 51 -0.01 -4.05 -3.75
C ILE A 51 -1.47 -4.37 -3.47
N ILE A 52 -1.78 -4.70 -2.24
CA ILE A 52 -3.12 -5.03 -1.78
C ILE A 52 -3.57 -3.92 -0.82
N PHE A 53 -4.63 -3.23 -1.19
CA PHE A 53 -5.25 -2.20 -0.34
C PHE A 53 -6.45 -2.81 0.36
N ILE A 54 -6.51 -2.66 1.68
CA ILE A 54 -7.60 -3.20 2.50
C ILE A 54 -8.30 -2.05 3.18
N ASP A 55 -9.60 -1.95 2.95
CA ASP A 55 -10.44 -0.89 3.48
C ASP A 55 -11.51 -1.53 4.37
N VAL A 56 -11.50 -1.17 5.66
CA VAL A 56 -12.48 -1.66 6.62
C VAL A 56 -13.59 -0.64 6.73
N GLN A 57 -14.80 -1.05 6.40
CA GLN A 57 -15.95 -0.17 6.24
C GLN A 57 -17.06 -0.46 7.25
N GLY A 58 -17.93 0.53 7.45
CA GLY A 58 -19.12 0.42 8.28
C GLY A 58 -18.81 0.60 9.77
N ILE A 59 -19.87 0.76 10.55
CA ILE A 59 -19.77 1.02 11.99
C ILE A 59 -19.19 -0.19 12.73
N THR A 60 -19.57 -1.40 12.33
CA THR A 60 -19.11 -2.63 12.95
C THR A 60 -17.77 -3.13 12.42
N GLY A 61 -17.28 -2.55 11.34
CA GLY A 61 -16.06 -3.00 10.68
C GLY A 61 -16.17 -4.35 10.01
N LYS A 62 -17.39 -4.84 9.78
CA LYS A 62 -17.61 -6.17 9.16
C LYS A 62 -17.44 -6.16 7.65
N ARG A 63 -17.70 -5.02 7.01
CA ARG A 63 -17.49 -4.90 5.56
C ARG A 63 -16.05 -4.57 5.29
N LYS A 64 -15.45 -5.33 4.39
CA LYS A 64 -14.06 -5.12 4.00
C LYS A 64 -13.98 -5.09 2.48
N SER A 65 -13.22 -4.17 1.96
CA SER A 65 -12.97 -4.05 0.54
C SER A 65 -11.50 -4.29 0.28
N PHE A 66 -11.20 -5.09 -0.71
CA PHE A 66 -9.83 -5.42 -1.11
C PHE A 66 -9.61 -4.94 -2.53
N PHE A 67 -8.53 -4.20 -2.74
CA PHE A 67 -8.20 -3.66 -4.05
C PHE A 67 -6.78 -4.08 -4.39
N PHE A 68 -6.60 -4.74 -5.53
CA PHE A 68 -5.34 -5.36 -5.91
C PHE A 68 -4.76 -4.65 -7.12
N ILE A 69 -3.51 -4.22 -7.03
CA ILE A 69 -2.82 -3.61 -8.17
C ILE A 69 -1.55 -4.40 -8.45
N PRO A 70 -1.52 -5.17 -9.55
CA PRO A 70 -0.29 -5.85 -9.98
C PRO A 70 0.76 -4.81 -10.36
N PHE A 71 2.03 -5.09 -10.08
CA PHE A 71 3.10 -4.18 -10.45
C PHE A 71 3.13 -3.89 -11.95
N SER A 72 2.74 -4.87 -12.77
CA SER A 72 2.69 -4.69 -14.23
C SER A 72 1.71 -3.60 -14.69
N LYS A 73 0.79 -3.17 -13.84
CA LYS A 73 -0.19 -2.13 -14.16
C LYS A 73 0.21 -0.75 -13.66
N ILE A 74 1.30 -0.66 -12.92
CA ILE A 74 1.80 0.62 -12.43
C ILE A 74 2.68 1.24 -13.52
N THR A 75 2.32 2.44 -13.95
CA THR A 75 3.01 3.13 -15.04
C THR A 75 4.06 4.10 -14.53
N ALA A 76 3.89 4.61 -13.31
CA ALA A 76 4.84 5.54 -12.70
C ALA A 76 4.63 5.54 -11.18
N PHE A 77 5.65 5.98 -10.45
CA PHE A 77 5.51 6.27 -9.03
C PHE A 77 6.39 7.45 -8.65
N SER A 78 5.99 8.14 -7.58
CA SER A 78 6.77 9.22 -7.03
C SER A 78 6.89 9.06 -5.53
N ILE A 79 7.97 9.59 -4.98
CA ILE A 79 8.22 9.60 -3.55
C ILE A 79 8.45 11.03 -3.13
N GLU A 80 7.71 11.45 -2.12
CA GLU A 80 7.91 12.74 -1.47
C GLU A 80 8.44 12.47 -0.07
N THR A 81 9.69 12.87 0.17
CA THR A 81 10.31 12.65 1.47
C THR A 81 9.77 13.64 2.49
N ALA A 82 9.85 13.23 3.76
CA ALA A 82 9.45 14.12 4.86
C ALA A 82 10.36 15.35 4.91
N GLY A 83 9.75 16.52 5.10
CA GLY A 83 10.51 17.78 5.24
C GLY A 83 11.18 17.93 6.59
N THR A 84 10.70 17.19 7.60
CA THR A 84 11.27 17.18 8.95
C THR A 84 11.24 15.75 9.49
N LEU A 85 11.95 15.53 10.61
CA LEU A 85 12.06 14.17 11.19
C LEU A 85 10.74 13.60 11.68
N ASP A 86 9.79 14.46 12.02
CA ASP A 86 8.48 14.04 12.54
C ASP A 86 7.36 14.15 11.51
N ALA A 87 7.70 14.47 10.26
CA ALA A 87 6.72 14.55 9.19
C ALA A 87 6.57 13.23 8.45
N ASN A 88 5.41 13.03 7.84
CA ASN A 88 5.14 11.84 7.05
C ASN A 88 5.78 11.93 5.66
N ALA A 89 6.13 10.78 5.11
CA ALA A 89 6.56 10.65 3.72
C ALA A 89 5.39 10.13 2.89
N GLU A 90 5.47 10.28 1.58
CA GLU A 90 4.37 9.88 0.69
C GLU A 90 4.88 9.11 -0.52
N LEU A 91 4.21 8.02 -0.82
CA LEU A 91 4.36 7.29 -2.06
C LEU A 91 3.09 7.50 -2.88
N LYS A 92 3.25 7.93 -4.12
CA LYS A 92 2.15 8.01 -5.06
C LYS A 92 2.43 7.09 -6.23
N ILE A 93 1.45 6.30 -6.60
CA ILE A 93 1.54 5.42 -7.76
C ILE A 93 0.42 5.77 -8.74
N TRP A 94 0.71 5.58 -10.03
CA TRP A 94 -0.28 5.73 -11.09
C TRP A 94 -0.43 4.38 -11.77
N ALA A 95 -1.67 3.90 -11.81
CA ALA A 95 -1.98 2.61 -12.39
C ALA A 95 -2.86 2.78 -13.63
N SER A 96 -2.58 2.01 -14.66
CA SER A 96 -3.30 2.05 -15.92
C SER A 96 -4.79 1.79 -15.70
N GLY A 97 -5.64 2.72 -16.16
CA GLY A 97 -7.09 2.61 -16.05
C GLY A 97 -7.66 2.93 -14.67
N VAL A 98 -6.82 3.24 -13.70
CA VAL A 98 -7.25 3.50 -12.31
C VAL A 98 -6.98 4.94 -11.90
N GLY A 99 -5.81 5.46 -12.22
CA GLY A 99 -5.38 6.79 -11.82
C GLY A 99 -4.38 6.76 -10.68
N GLY A 100 -4.37 7.82 -9.87
CA GLY A 100 -3.42 8.00 -8.79
C GLY A 100 -3.86 7.41 -7.46
N LEU A 101 -2.92 6.78 -6.77
CA LEU A 101 -3.14 6.22 -5.44
C LEU A 101 -2.04 6.73 -4.53
N LYS A 102 -2.41 7.21 -3.35
CA LYS A 102 -1.48 7.77 -2.39
C LYS A 102 -1.38 6.91 -1.15
N LEU A 103 -0.14 6.69 -0.71
CA LEU A 103 0.14 6.04 0.56
C LEU A 103 1.01 7.00 1.37
N ASN A 104 0.48 7.46 2.48
CA ASN A 104 1.13 8.38 3.38
C ASN A 104 1.63 7.59 4.59
N PHE A 105 2.94 7.67 4.87
CA PHE A 105 3.59 6.86 5.88
C PHE A 105 4.12 7.71 7.03
N THR A 106 3.98 7.19 8.23
CA THR A 106 4.55 7.80 9.43
C THR A 106 6.08 7.77 9.38
N PRO A 107 6.77 8.59 10.21
CA PRO A 107 8.24 8.60 10.24
C PRO A 107 8.90 7.27 10.60
N LYS A 108 8.14 6.28 11.08
CA LYS A 108 8.67 4.95 11.37
C LYS A 108 9.00 4.15 10.10
N THR A 109 8.57 4.63 8.94
CA THR A 109 8.73 3.94 7.67
C THR A 109 9.98 4.43 6.95
N ASP A 110 10.79 3.50 6.47
CA ASP A 110 11.91 3.82 5.58
C ASP A 110 11.38 3.89 4.15
N ILE A 111 11.11 5.12 3.69
CA ILE A 111 10.52 5.34 2.37
C ILE A 111 11.49 4.95 1.25
N PHE A 112 12.79 5.03 1.50
CA PHE A 112 13.79 4.67 0.49
C PHE A 112 13.78 3.15 0.24
N GLU A 113 13.61 2.36 1.29
CA GLU A 113 13.49 0.91 1.15
C GLU A 113 12.28 0.53 0.30
N ILE A 114 11.16 1.18 0.53
CA ILE A 114 9.95 0.94 -0.26
C ILE A 114 10.18 1.33 -1.72
N GLY A 115 10.80 2.49 -1.95
CA GLY A 115 11.10 2.95 -3.31
C GLY A 115 12.01 2.00 -4.06
N GLN A 116 13.05 1.50 -3.40
CA GLN A 116 13.97 0.53 -3.99
C GLN A 116 13.25 -0.77 -4.31
N PHE A 117 12.39 -1.23 -3.41
CA PHE A 117 11.66 -2.47 -3.63
C PHE A 117 10.72 -2.36 -4.84
N ILE A 118 9.91 -1.31 -4.88
CA ILE A 118 8.96 -1.09 -5.98
C ILE A 118 9.71 -0.86 -7.29
N GLY A 119 10.83 -0.16 -7.25
CA GLY A 119 11.64 0.13 -8.42
C GLY A 119 12.16 -1.12 -9.14
N GLN A 120 12.28 -2.24 -8.45
CA GLN A 120 12.69 -3.50 -9.08
C GLN A 120 11.65 -4.00 -10.09
N PHE A 121 10.39 -3.66 -9.87
CA PHE A 121 9.28 -4.19 -10.66
C PHE A 121 8.75 -3.17 -11.67
N ILE A 122 9.05 -1.90 -11.47
CA ILE A 122 8.51 -0.80 -12.28
C ILE A 122 9.67 -0.06 -12.92
N ILE A 123 10.14 -0.60 -14.01
CA ILE A 123 11.25 -0.03 -14.78
C ILE A 123 10.96 -0.07 -16.28
#